data_a9251336feba72f764a536c174a6b3d3
#
_entry.id   a9251336feba72f764a536c174a6b3d3
#
_cell.length_a   1.000
_cell.length_b   1.000
_cell.length_c   1.000
_cell.angle_alpha   90.00
_cell.angle_beta   90.00
_cell.angle_gamma   90.00
#
_symmetry.space_group_name_H-M   'P 1'
#
loop_
_entity.id
_entity.type
_entity.pdbx_description
1 polymer ?
#
loop_
_entity_poly.entity_id
_entity_poly.type
_entity_poly.pdbx_seq_one_letter_code
_entity_poly.pdbx_strand_id
1 'polypeptide(L)'
;MLNKVMMTGRLISEPALTTENDCRCCRISIAVDQPKRKGIDTVGSDFFTCIAHERNADMINDLFSAGDLITMVGTLRNVPDHSAEIVVQEVHISGGKQAAITGDAGMLF
;
A
#
# COMPACT_ATOMS: atom_id res chain seq x y z
N MET A 1 -8.14 -22.03 0.21
CA MET A 1 -8.08 -21.17 1.41
C MET A 1 -8.14 -19.71 1.00
N LEU A 2 -8.73 -18.89 1.84
CA LEU A 2 -8.87 -17.47 1.55
C LEU A 2 -7.87 -16.66 2.36
N ASN A 3 -7.09 -15.82 1.68
CA ASN A 3 -6.18 -14.89 2.31
C ASN A 3 -6.13 -13.63 1.44
N LYS A 4 -6.89 -12.63 1.83
CA LYS A 4 -7.01 -11.42 1.03
C LYS A 4 -7.11 -10.21 1.93
N VAL A 5 -6.33 -9.18 1.60
CA VAL A 5 -6.34 -7.91 2.29
C VAL A 5 -6.60 -6.83 1.27
N MET A 6 -7.52 -5.93 1.60
CA MET A 6 -7.79 -4.75 0.78
C MET A 6 -7.71 -3.54 1.70
N MET A 7 -6.91 -2.56 1.33
CA MET A 7 -6.83 -1.38 2.18
C MET A 7 -6.34 -0.17 1.41
N THR A 8 -6.68 0.98 1.95
CA THR A 8 -6.17 2.26 1.50
C THR A 8 -5.41 2.88 2.65
N GLY A 9 -4.21 3.34 2.37
CA GLY A 9 -3.39 3.99 3.37
C GLY A 9 -2.53 5.07 2.73
N ARG A 10 -1.84 5.81 3.58
CA ARG A 10 -0.96 6.89 3.15
C ARG A 10 0.49 6.43 3.28
N LEU A 11 1.28 6.62 2.22
CA LEU A 11 2.70 6.29 2.29
C LEU A 11 3.38 7.17 3.33
N ILE A 12 4.16 6.55 4.19
CA ILE A 12 4.87 7.27 5.25
C ILE A 12 6.18 7.84 4.73
N SER A 13 6.80 7.15 3.79
CA SER A 13 8.10 7.55 3.26
C SER A 13 8.15 7.30 1.75
N GLU A 14 9.18 7.84 1.11
CA GLU A 14 9.36 7.65 -0.33
C GLU A 14 9.61 6.18 -0.63
N PRO A 15 8.97 5.64 -1.67
CA PRO A 15 9.27 4.29 -2.09
C PRO A 15 10.68 4.21 -2.69
N ALA A 16 11.29 3.05 -2.57
CA ALA A 16 12.60 2.81 -3.14
C ALA A 16 12.66 1.40 -3.71
N LEU A 17 13.15 1.29 -4.91
CA LEU A 17 13.36 -0.01 -5.53
C LEU A 17 14.64 -0.65 -5.02
N THR A 18 14.56 -1.93 -4.73
CA THR A 18 15.73 -2.74 -4.41
C THR A 18 15.67 -4.01 -5.24
N THR A 19 16.78 -4.73 -5.29
CA THR A 19 16.83 -6.01 -5.97
C THR A 19 17.21 -7.08 -4.95
N GLU A 20 16.36 -8.09 -4.83
CA GLU A 20 16.58 -9.22 -3.94
C GLU A 20 16.39 -10.50 -4.74
N ASN A 21 17.40 -11.36 -4.77
CA ASN A 21 17.33 -12.62 -5.51
C ASN A 21 16.91 -12.41 -6.96
N ASP A 22 17.52 -11.43 -7.63
CA ASP A 22 17.22 -11.07 -9.00
C ASP A 22 15.79 -10.58 -9.24
N CYS A 23 15.09 -10.21 -8.18
CA CYS A 23 13.72 -9.71 -8.25
C CYS A 23 13.70 -8.26 -7.81
N ARG A 24 13.06 -7.39 -8.60
CA ARG A 24 12.87 -6.01 -8.19
C ARG A 24 11.78 -5.97 -7.14
N CYS A 25 12.07 -5.31 -6.05
CA CYS A 25 11.15 -5.20 -4.91
C CYS A 25 11.01 -3.76 -4.48
N CYS A 26 9.85 -3.44 -3.93
CA CYS A 26 9.62 -2.16 -3.29
C CYS A 26 8.92 -2.42 -1.97
N ARG A 27 9.56 -2.04 -0.87
CA ARG A 27 8.97 -2.19 0.45
C ARG A 27 8.54 -0.82 0.93
N ILE A 28 7.28 -0.70 1.32
CA ILE A 28 6.72 0.56 1.79
C ILE A 28 6.01 0.35 3.12
N SER A 29 5.89 1.43 3.86
CA SER A 29 5.06 1.45 5.06
C SER A 29 3.90 2.40 4.81
N ILE A 30 2.72 1.98 5.20
CA ILE A 30 1.52 2.80 5.05
C ILE A 30 0.86 3.01 6.40
N ALA A 31 0.21 4.16 6.53
CA ALA A 31 -0.59 4.49 7.71
C ALA A 31 -2.06 4.40 7.32
N VAL A 32 -2.80 3.64 8.09
CA VAL A 32 -4.23 3.46 7.89
C VAL A 32 -4.95 3.96 9.11
N ASP A 33 -5.83 4.93 8.93
CA ASP A 33 -6.56 5.50 10.05
C ASP A 33 -7.49 4.47 10.66
N GLN A 34 -7.49 4.42 11.99
CA GLN A 34 -8.40 3.54 12.71
C GLN A 34 -9.82 4.09 12.62
N PRO A 35 -10.83 3.21 12.60
CA PRO A 35 -12.21 3.68 12.62
C PRO A 35 -12.51 4.46 13.90
N LYS A 36 -13.28 5.52 13.76
CA LYS A 36 -13.74 6.27 14.93
C LYS A 36 -14.66 5.41 15.77
N ARG A 37 -14.47 5.51 17.07
CA ARG A 37 -15.32 4.82 18.02
C ARG A 37 -16.18 5.82 18.75
N LYS A 38 -17.39 5.40 19.11
CA LYS A 38 -18.30 6.22 19.88
C LYS A 38 -17.64 6.63 21.20
N GLY A 39 -17.63 7.92 21.51
CA GLY A 39 -17.05 8.45 22.73
C GLY A 39 -15.55 8.69 22.69
N ILE A 40 -14.90 8.46 21.53
CA ILE A 40 -13.47 8.71 21.37
C ILE A 40 -13.29 9.81 20.35
N ASP A 41 -12.66 10.89 20.76
CA ASP A 41 -12.48 12.07 19.90
C ASP A 41 -11.24 11.97 19.01
N THR A 42 -10.24 11.19 19.43
CA THR A 42 -9.00 11.07 18.68
C THR A 42 -8.95 9.71 17.98
N VAL A 43 -8.39 9.72 16.79
CA VAL A 43 -8.23 8.51 15.99
C VAL A 43 -6.75 8.27 15.81
N GLY A 44 -6.29 7.06 16.15
CA GLY A 44 -4.93 6.65 15.89
C GLY A 44 -4.81 6.08 14.49
N SER A 45 -3.61 5.72 14.13
CA SER A 45 -3.31 5.05 12.87
C SER A 45 -2.64 3.72 13.12
N ASP A 46 -2.94 2.77 12.28
CA ASP A 46 -2.22 1.51 12.24
C ASP A 46 -1.20 1.58 11.12
N PHE A 47 -0.06 0.96 11.33
CA PHE A 47 1.04 1.00 10.37
C PHE A 47 1.31 -0.40 9.85
N PHE A 48 1.39 -0.53 8.54
CA PHE A 48 1.60 -1.82 7.90
C PHE A 48 2.76 -1.75 6.93
N THR A 49 3.55 -2.81 6.92
CA THR A 49 4.61 -2.97 5.94
C THR A 49 4.07 -3.76 4.76
N CYS A 50 4.32 -3.27 3.57
CA CYS A 50 3.88 -3.90 2.34
C CYS A 50 5.09 -4.13 1.45
N ILE A 51 5.10 -5.25 0.75
CA ILE A 51 6.15 -5.55 -0.22
C ILE A 51 5.51 -5.80 -1.57
N ALA A 52 6.05 -5.15 -2.59
CA ALA A 52 5.64 -5.34 -3.96
C ALA A 52 6.81 -5.90 -4.76
N HIS A 53 6.50 -6.66 -5.79
CA HIS A 53 7.49 -7.30 -6.64
C HIS A 53 7.26 -6.92 -8.09
N GLU A 54 8.36 -6.80 -8.84
CA GLU A 54 8.35 -6.63 -10.28
C GLU A 54 7.45 -5.48 -10.72
N ARG A 55 6.44 -5.73 -11.52
CA ARG A 55 5.59 -4.69 -12.06
C ARG A 55 4.93 -3.83 -10.97
N ASN A 56 4.47 -4.44 -9.91
CA ASN A 56 3.86 -3.68 -8.81
C ASN A 56 4.89 -2.79 -8.12
N ALA A 57 6.12 -3.29 -7.97
CA ALA A 57 7.19 -2.49 -7.40
C ALA A 57 7.49 -1.28 -8.27
N ASP A 58 7.55 -1.48 -9.59
CA ASP A 58 7.78 -0.39 -10.53
C ASP A 58 6.67 0.64 -10.46
N MET A 59 5.42 0.20 -10.41
CA MET A 59 4.28 1.10 -10.33
C MET A 59 4.32 1.97 -9.07
N ILE A 60 4.61 1.36 -7.94
CA ILE A 60 4.67 2.12 -6.68
C ILE A 60 5.80 3.13 -6.74
N ASN A 61 6.96 2.71 -7.21
CA ASN A 61 8.11 3.59 -7.27
C ASN A 61 7.90 4.76 -8.23
N ASP A 62 7.23 4.51 -9.35
CA ASP A 62 7.09 5.51 -10.40
C ASP A 62 5.92 6.47 -10.16
N LEU A 63 4.86 6.01 -9.51
CA LEU A 63 3.62 6.76 -9.44
C LEU A 63 3.30 7.35 -8.07
N PHE A 64 3.96 6.92 -7.02
CA PHE A 64 3.62 7.32 -5.66
C PHE A 64 4.81 7.97 -4.97
N SER A 65 4.48 8.91 -4.08
CA SER A 65 5.46 9.61 -3.24
C SER A 65 4.98 9.61 -1.80
N ALA A 66 5.87 9.92 -0.89
CA ALA A 66 5.49 10.06 0.51
C ALA A 66 4.30 10.99 0.66
N GLY A 67 3.33 10.59 1.45
CA GLY A 67 2.12 11.35 1.67
C GLY A 67 0.97 11.01 0.73
N ASP A 68 1.22 10.29 -0.34
CA ASP A 68 0.16 9.91 -1.28
C ASP A 68 -0.68 8.77 -0.71
N LEU A 69 -1.95 8.74 -1.10
CA LEU A 69 -2.83 7.62 -0.79
C LEU A 69 -2.62 6.50 -1.80
N ILE A 70 -2.57 5.29 -1.31
CA ILE A 70 -2.46 4.11 -2.15
C ILE A 70 -3.53 3.11 -1.72
N THR A 71 -4.22 2.56 -2.69
CA THR A 71 -5.18 1.47 -2.48
C THR A 71 -4.57 0.20 -3.05
N MET A 72 -4.60 -0.86 -2.27
CA MET A 72 -3.98 -2.10 -2.70
C MET A 72 -4.80 -3.31 -2.29
N VAL A 73 -4.57 -4.38 -3.02
CA VAL A 73 -5.09 -5.71 -2.69
C VAL A 73 -3.88 -6.62 -2.58
N GLY A 74 -3.85 -7.44 -1.56
CA GLY A 74 -2.74 -8.36 -1.38
C GLY A 74 -3.09 -9.50 -0.46
N THR A 75 -2.06 -10.19 -0.02
CA THR A 75 -2.17 -11.28 0.95
C THR A 75 -1.33 -10.95 2.15
N LEU A 76 -1.74 -11.47 3.28
CA LEU A 76 -1.01 -11.30 4.53
C LEU A 76 -0.11 -12.50 4.73
N ARG A 77 1.13 -12.27 5.15
CA ARG A 77 2.04 -13.38 5.45
C ARG A 77 2.89 -13.05 6.67
N ASN A 78 3.36 -14.07 7.32
CA ASN A 78 4.30 -13.91 8.42
C ASN A 78 5.71 -13.70 7.89
N VAL A 79 6.48 -12.97 8.65
CA VAL A 79 7.92 -12.86 8.43
C VAL A 79 8.64 -13.50 9.62
N PRO A 80 9.95 -13.75 9.52
CA PRO A 80 10.67 -14.55 10.53
C PRO A 80 10.53 -14.07 11.98
N ASP A 81 10.27 -12.79 12.22
CA ASP A 81 10.12 -12.28 13.59
C ASP A 81 8.69 -12.37 14.11
N HIS A 82 7.83 -13.12 13.42
CA HIS A 82 6.41 -13.32 13.76
C HIS A 82 5.53 -12.09 13.52
N SER A 83 6.07 -11.03 12.95
CA SER A 83 5.24 -9.94 12.50
C SER A 83 4.59 -10.32 11.18
N ALA A 84 3.78 -9.43 10.62
CA ALA A 84 3.10 -9.70 9.37
C ALA A 84 3.40 -8.60 8.38
N GLU A 85 3.43 -8.98 7.11
CA GLU A 85 3.52 -8.00 6.05
C GLU A 85 2.53 -8.34 4.95
N ILE A 86 2.19 -7.36 4.15
CA ILE A 86 1.26 -7.52 3.04
C ILE A 86 2.06 -7.67 1.77
N VAL A 87 1.81 -8.77 1.06
CA VAL A 87 2.39 -8.98 -0.27
C VAL A 87 1.40 -8.39 -1.28
N VAL A 88 1.81 -7.34 -1.96
CA VAL A 88 0.94 -6.60 -2.86
C VAL A 88 0.69 -7.39 -4.13
N GLN A 89 -0.56 -7.57 -4.50
CA GLN A 89 -0.97 -8.23 -5.73
C GLN A 89 -1.52 -7.26 -6.75
N GLU A 90 -2.21 -6.21 -6.29
CA GLU A 90 -2.77 -5.20 -7.16
C GLU A 90 -2.60 -3.83 -6.53
N VAL A 91 -2.30 -2.85 -7.34
CA VAL A 91 -2.21 -1.45 -6.94
C VAL A 91 -3.27 -0.68 -7.70
N HIS A 92 -4.06 0.09 -6.98
CA HIS A 92 -5.10 0.92 -7.58
C HIS A 92 -4.76 2.38 -7.37
N ILE A 93 -4.97 3.18 -8.39
CA ILE A 93 -4.75 4.61 -8.33
C ILE A 93 -6.05 5.25 -7.88
N SER A 94 -6.03 5.90 -6.71
CA SER A 94 -7.23 6.53 -6.18
C SER A 94 -6.88 7.87 -5.59
N GLY A 95 -7.50 8.91 -6.07
CA GLY A 95 -7.32 10.25 -5.54
C GLY A 95 -5.98 10.86 -5.93
N GLY A 96 -5.77 12.09 -5.51
CA GLY A 96 -4.52 12.80 -5.75
C GLY A 96 -4.22 13.01 -7.22
N LYS A 97 -2.97 13.33 -7.49
CA LYS A 97 -2.53 13.62 -8.84
C LYS A 97 -2.58 12.41 -9.77
N GLN A 98 -2.47 11.23 -9.22
CA GLN A 98 -2.51 10.02 -10.04
C GLN A 98 -3.88 9.81 -10.66
N ALA A 99 -4.93 10.14 -9.93
CA ALA A 99 -6.27 10.04 -10.46
C ALA A 99 -6.47 11.00 -11.65
N ALA A 100 -5.82 12.14 -11.60
CA ALA A 100 -5.90 13.10 -12.72
C ALA A 100 -5.08 12.63 -13.92
N ILE A 101 -3.98 11.93 -13.68
CA ILE A 101 -3.13 11.42 -14.75
C ILE A 101 -3.85 10.33 -15.54
N THR A 102 -4.53 9.46 -14.84
CA THR A 102 -5.29 8.41 -15.49
C THR A 102 -6.73 8.88 -15.58
N GLY A 103 -7.05 9.59 -16.63
CA GLY A 103 -8.39 10.15 -16.78
C GLY A 103 -9.51 9.14 -16.65
N ASP A 104 -9.19 7.89 -16.76
CA ASP A 104 -10.13 6.80 -16.60
C ASP A 104 -10.10 6.19 -15.20
N ALA A 105 -9.32 6.74 -14.29
CA ALA A 105 -9.20 6.17 -12.96
C ALA A 105 -10.54 6.07 -12.26
N GLY A 106 -11.43 7.00 -12.52
CA GLY A 106 -12.75 6.97 -11.94
C GLY A 106 -13.55 5.74 -12.30
N MET A 107 -13.16 5.06 -13.35
CA MET A 107 -13.85 3.85 -13.78
C MET A 107 -13.48 2.65 -12.92
N LEU A 108 -12.53 2.80 -12.04
CA LEU A 108 -12.19 1.75 -11.09
C LEU A 108 -13.24 1.62 -10.00
N PHE A 109 -14.12 2.56 -9.90
CA PHE A 109 -15.09 2.62 -8.81
C PHE A 109 -16.52 2.69 -9.31
#